data_c7c306963bd8f81f9f6bcb9787050224
#
_entry.id   c7c306963bd8f81f9f6bcb9787050224
#
_cell.length_a   1.000
_cell.length_b   1.000
_cell.length_c   1.000
_cell.angle_alpha   90.00
_cell.angle_beta   90.00
_cell.angle_gamma   90.00
#
_symmetry.space_group_name_H-M   'P 1'
#
loop_
_entity.id
_entity.type
_entity.pdbx_description
1 polymer ?
#
loop_
_entity_poly.entity_id
_entity_poly.type
_entity_poly.pdbx_seq_one_letter_code
_entity_poly.pdbx_strand_id
1 'polypeptide(L)'
;DDAFHRTKVLNDMVMESTTDIVVNYDTDLILPTSSYINAVQMLKGDYDVIYPYRYGNHGERKVNLGFTIETQEDMDDFENCDFVSNFLNNDFDSECFDDRYFYYQSEQGEGWAEYGMVQFFKRQVYIDGYLENEGFIAYAPEDVERHHRWKTLGYKIGRVDEHAYHLEHQRTQNSWYHNPHMQRNNQLWEELKVLTKEQLINYYESQQYYKERIK
;
A
#
# COMPACT_ATOMS: atom_id res chain seq x y z
N ASP A 1 12.50 18.73 -11.22
CA ASP A 1 11.43 17.75 -11.41
C ASP A 1 10.50 17.80 -10.20
N ASP A 2 9.24 18.20 -10.43
CA ASP A 2 8.23 18.32 -9.35
C ASP A 2 7.49 16.98 -9.09
N ALA A 3 8.05 15.86 -9.56
CA ALA A 3 7.45 14.56 -9.36
C ALA A 3 7.55 14.12 -7.89
N PHE A 4 6.47 13.58 -7.34
CA PHE A 4 6.45 13.02 -6.00
C PHE A 4 7.20 11.69 -5.96
N HIS A 5 8.27 11.63 -5.20
CA HIS A 5 9.09 10.44 -5.00
C HIS A 5 8.64 9.63 -3.77
N ARG A 6 7.46 8.98 -3.87
CA ARG A 6 6.87 8.18 -2.79
C ARG A 6 7.86 7.15 -2.23
N THR A 7 8.51 6.40 -3.11
CA THR A 7 9.46 5.34 -2.72
C THR A 7 10.61 5.85 -1.88
N LYS A 8 11.17 7.02 -2.22
CA LYS A 8 12.23 7.65 -1.42
C LYS A 8 11.72 8.09 -0.05
N VAL A 9 10.56 8.73 0.02
CA VAL A 9 9.95 9.19 1.29
C VAL A 9 9.70 8.01 2.22
N LEU A 10 9.14 6.91 1.71
CA LEU A 10 8.92 5.68 2.48
C LEU A 10 10.22 5.08 3.01
N ASN A 11 11.28 5.06 2.20
CA ASN A 11 12.59 4.60 2.63
C ASN A 11 13.17 5.45 3.77
N ASP A 12 13.10 6.77 3.65
CA ASP A 12 13.59 7.69 4.68
C ASP A 12 12.81 7.50 5.98
N MET A 13 11.46 7.40 5.92
CA MET A 13 10.61 7.14 7.09
C MET A 13 10.92 5.80 7.78
N VAL A 14 11.15 4.74 7.03
CA VAL A 14 11.49 3.43 7.60
C VAL A 14 12.86 3.47 8.28
N MET A 15 13.83 4.15 7.69
CA MET A 15 15.17 4.28 8.30
C MET A 15 15.15 5.10 9.59
N GLU A 16 14.32 6.12 9.69
CA GLU A 16 14.11 6.92 10.90
C GLU A 16 13.27 6.21 11.97
N SER A 17 12.46 5.23 11.58
CA SER A 17 11.64 4.46 12.53
C SER A 17 12.49 3.64 13.48
N THR A 18 12.05 3.54 14.75
CA THR A 18 12.69 2.71 15.79
C THR A 18 11.84 1.53 16.22
N THR A 19 10.67 1.32 15.57
CA THR A 19 9.74 0.25 15.89
C THR A 19 10.08 -1.05 15.17
N ASP A 20 9.73 -2.20 15.75
CA ASP A 20 9.96 -3.52 15.13
C ASP A 20 9.01 -3.78 13.94
N ILE A 21 7.85 -3.15 13.93
CA ILE A 21 6.85 -3.23 12.87
C ILE A 21 6.67 -1.84 12.28
N VAL A 22 6.70 -1.77 10.96
CA VAL A 22 6.39 -0.56 10.18
C VAL A 22 5.23 -0.84 9.23
N VAL A 23 4.51 0.22 8.89
CA VAL A 23 3.33 0.12 8.02
C VAL A 23 3.47 1.13 6.89
N ASN A 24 3.37 0.64 5.66
CA ASN A 24 3.11 1.49 4.51
C ASN A 24 1.60 1.61 4.38
N TYR A 25 1.06 2.83 4.46
CA TYR A 25 -0.37 3.08 4.59
C TYR A 25 -0.79 4.28 3.74
N ASP A 26 -1.68 4.07 2.79
CA ASP A 26 -2.28 5.16 2.03
C ASP A 26 -3.33 5.87 2.90
N THR A 27 -3.28 7.20 2.96
CA THR A 27 -4.05 8.00 3.93
C THR A 27 -5.56 8.04 3.66
N ASP A 28 -5.98 7.59 2.51
CA ASP A 28 -7.36 7.47 2.04
C ASP A 28 -7.99 6.09 2.30
N LEU A 29 -7.36 5.29 3.17
CA LEU A 29 -7.84 3.96 3.54
C LEU A 29 -8.30 3.89 4.98
N ILE A 30 -9.33 3.08 5.19
CA ILE A 30 -9.82 2.72 6.51
C ILE A 30 -9.81 1.20 6.63
N LEU A 31 -9.32 0.70 7.76
CA LEU A 31 -9.31 -0.72 8.10
C LEU A 31 -10.10 -0.97 9.37
N PRO A 32 -10.82 -2.11 9.47
CA PRO A 32 -11.37 -2.57 10.74
C PRO A 32 -10.27 -2.72 11.80
N THR A 33 -10.60 -2.48 13.06
CA THR A 33 -9.65 -2.67 14.17
C THR A 33 -9.08 -4.08 14.21
N SER A 34 -9.88 -5.09 13.87
CA SER A 34 -9.47 -6.48 13.73
C SER A 34 -8.32 -6.69 12.74
N SER A 35 -8.31 -5.93 11.63
CA SER A 35 -7.24 -5.98 10.63
C SER A 35 -5.87 -5.63 11.22
N TYR A 36 -5.80 -4.56 12.04
CA TYR A 36 -4.55 -4.16 12.71
C TYR A 36 -4.09 -5.21 13.71
N ILE A 37 -5.02 -5.70 14.55
CA ILE A 37 -4.71 -6.69 15.58
C ILE A 37 -4.21 -7.98 14.94
N ASN A 38 -4.94 -8.49 13.95
CA ASN A 38 -4.60 -9.73 13.26
C ASN A 38 -3.26 -9.60 12.50
N ALA A 39 -3.04 -8.48 11.79
CA ALA A 39 -1.78 -8.26 11.07
C ALA A 39 -0.58 -8.26 12.04
N VAL A 40 -0.67 -7.58 13.17
CA VAL A 40 0.40 -7.56 14.18
C VAL A 40 0.62 -8.94 14.81
N GLN A 41 -0.46 -9.69 15.09
CA GLN A 41 -0.34 -11.05 15.63
C GLN A 41 0.34 -12.00 14.63
N MET A 42 0.00 -11.93 13.36
CA MET A 42 0.62 -12.73 12.31
C MET A 42 2.12 -12.39 12.15
N LEU A 43 2.50 -11.09 12.22
CA LEU A 43 3.90 -10.67 12.18
C LEU A 43 4.70 -11.10 13.41
N LYS A 44 4.08 -11.15 14.60
CA LYS A 44 4.71 -11.72 15.80
C LYS A 44 4.93 -13.23 15.70
N GLY A 45 4.19 -13.89 14.82
CA GLY A 45 4.37 -15.29 14.45
C GLY A 45 5.36 -15.47 13.30
N ASP A 46 4.96 -16.28 12.33
CA ASP A 46 5.83 -16.78 11.26
C ASP A 46 5.89 -15.90 10.00
N TYR A 47 5.08 -14.86 9.91
CA TYR A 47 5.01 -14.02 8.72
C TYR A 47 6.00 -12.84 8.79
N ASP A 48 6.44 -12.41 7.63
CA ASP A 48 7.38 -11.30 7.45
C ASP A 48 6.67 -10.04 6.95
N VAL A 49 5.64 -10.22 6.10
CA VAL A 49 4.82 -9.17 5.49
C VAL A 49 3.36 -9.59 5.57
N ILE A 50 2.48 -8.66 5.93
CA ILE A 50 1.03 -8.89 5.97
C ILE A 50 0.31 -7.79 5.19
N TYR A 51 -0.56 -8.22 4.28
CA TYR A 51 -1.62 -7.37 3.72
C TYR A 51 -2.84 -7.51 4.64
N PRO A 52 -3.28 -6.43 5.32
CA PRO A 52 -4.33 -6.52 6.33
C PRO A 52 -5.75 -6.57 5.73
N TYR A 53 -5.88 -7.08 4.51
CA TYR A 53 -7.13 -7.20 3.76
C TYR A 53 -7.09 -8.41 2.81
N ARG A 54 -8.27 -8.83 2.34
CA ARG A 54 -8.46 -9.96 1.43
C ARG A 54 -7.77 -9.78 0.09
N TYR A 55 -7.57 -10.89 -0.59
CA TYR A 55 -7.03 -10.93 -1.94
C TYR A 55 -8.11 -10.57 -2.99
N GLY A 56 -7.70 -9.90 -4.07
CA GLY A 56 -8.53 -9.62 -5.22
C GLY A 56 -9.62 -8.57 -5.00
N ASN A 57 -10.60 -8.55 -5.89
CA ASN A 57 -11.71 -7.58 -5.92
C ASN A 57 -12.60 -7.59 -4.66
N HIS A 58 -12.47 -8.59 -3.81
CA HIS A 58 -13.19 -8.69 -2.54
C HIS A 58 -12.44 -8.07 -1.37
N GLY A 59 -11.20 -7.64 -1.57
CA GLY A 59 -10.36 -7.06 -0.53
C GLY A 59 -10.55 -5.56 -0.35
N GLU A 60 -10.83 -4.84 -1.44
CA GLU A 60 -11.05 -3.39 -1.44
C GLU A 60 -12.54 -3.08 -1.60
N ARG A 61 -13.04 -2.17 -0.77
CA ARG A 61 -14.35 -1.55 -0.94
C ARG A 61 -14.17 -0.05 -1.12
N LYS A 62 -14.63 0.47 -2.25
CA LYS A 62 -14.61 1.91 -2.50
C LYS A 62 -15.77 2.59 -1.80
N VAL A 63 -15.47 3.65 -1.08
CA VAL A 63 -16.44 4.46 -0.33
C VAL A 63 -16.66 5.78 -1.05
N ASN A 64 -17.91 6.03 -1.43
CA ASN A 64 -18.33 7.32 -1.95
C ASN A 64 -19.14 8.06 -0.88
N LEU A 65 -18.60 9.15 -0.40
CA LEU A 65 -19.24 10.02 0.59
C LEU A 65 -20.22 11.02 -0.07
N GLY A 66 -20.28 11.07 -1.42
CA GLY A 66 -21.07 12.05 -2.15
C GLY A 66 -20.38 13.41 -2.31
N PHE A 67 -19.19 13.58 -1.76
CA PHE A 67 -18.33 14.76 -1.90
C PHE A 67 -16.86 14.36 -1.94
N THR A 68 -16.01 15.28 -2.40
CA THR A 68 -14.55 15.10 -2.45
C THR A 68 -13.91 15.98 -1.38
N ILE A 69 -12.90 15.49 -0.69
CA ILE A 69 -12.18 16.25 0.32
C ILE A 69 -11.09 17.07 -0.38
N GLU A 70 -11.30 18.37 -0.56
CA GLU A 70 -10.36 19.29 -1.21
C GLU A 70 -10.00 20.49 -0.34
N THR A 71 -10.88 20.84 0.61
CA THR A 71 -10.76 21.99 1.49
C THR A 71 -10.84 21.60 2.97
N GLN A 72 -10.57 22.56 3.85
CA GLN A 72 -10.79 22.34 5.29
C GLN A 72 -12.28 22.19 5.63
N GLU A 73 -13.17 22.84 4.89
CA GLU A 73 -14.63 22.69 5.07
C GLU A 73 -15.08 21.28 4.71
N ASP A 74 -14.52 20.67 3.63
CA ASP A 74 -14.80 19.30 3.28
C ASP A 74 -14.27 18.32 4.35
N MET A 75 -13.15 18.63 4.99
CA MET A 75 -12.65 17.84 6.13
C MET A 75 -13.58 17.92 7.33
N ASP A 76 -14.09 19.10 7.64
CA ASP A 76 -15.05 19.30 8.73
C ASP A 76 -16.37 18.55 8.44
N ASP A 77 -16.84 18.56 7.21
CA ASP A 77 -17.99 17.78 6.74
C ASP A 77 -17.73 16.27 6.81
N PHE A 78 -16.53 15.82 6.45
CA PHE A 78 -16.12 14.43 6.57
C PHE A 78 -16.13 13.95 8.01
N GLU A 79 -15.54 14.72 8.95
CA GLU A 79 -15.48 14.36 10.37
C GLU A 79 -16.88 14.26 11.01
N ASN A 80 -17.85 15.02 10.48
CA ASN A 80 -19.22 15.09 11.01
C ASN A 80 -20.23 14.24 10.20
N CYS A 81 -19.82 13.57 9.14
CA CYS A 81 -20.76 12.77 8.34
C CYS A 81 -21.16 11.47 9.05
N ASP A 82 -22.36 10.99 8.72
CA ASP A 82 -22.92 9.76 9.30
C ASP A 82 -22.00 8.55 9.11
N PHE A 83 -21.28 8.51 8.00
CA PHE A 83 -20.32 7.44 7.71
C PHE A 83 -19.22 7.35 8.76
N VAL A 84 -18.54 8.48 9.06
CA VAL A 84 -17.47 8.53 10.07
C VAL A 84 -18.01 8.24 11.45
N SER A 85 -19.17 8.84 11.81
CA SER A 85 -19.82 8.61 13.10
C SER A 85 -20.18 7.14 13.30
N ASN A 86 -20.75 6.49 12.29
CA ASN A 86 -21.06 5.06 12.34
C ASN A 86 -19.80 4.20 12.43
N PHE A 87 -18.77 4.59 11.71
CA PHE A 87 -17.48 3.92 11.72
C PHE A 87 -16.84 3.92 13.10
N LEU A 88 -16.76 5.10 13.72
CA LEU A 88 -16.16 5.28 15.04
C LEU A 88 -16.99 4.61 16.17
N ASN A 89 -18.32 4.64 16.06
CA ASN A 89 -19.21 4.10 17.10
C ASN A 89 -19.30 2.57 17.09
N ASN A 90 -18.94 1.92 15.98
CA ASN A 90 -19.05 0.47 15.82
C ASN A 90 -17.68 -0.23 15.69
N ASP A 91 -16.62 0.37 16.25
CA ASP A 91 -15.24 -0.18 16.22
C ASP A 91 -14.77 -0.59 14.83
N PHE A 92 -15.25 0.10 13.81
CA PHE A 92 -14.96 -0.22 12.40
C PHE A 92 -15.46 -1.62 11.99
N ASP A 93 -16.58 -2.07 12.54
CA ASP A 93 -17.23 -3.30 12.09
C ASP A 93 -17.90 -3.09 10.74
N SER A 94 -17.51 -3.90 9.77
CA SER A 94 -18.00 -3.81 8.38
C SER A 94 -19.49 -4.16 8.22
N GLU A 95 -20.10 -4.86 9.18
CA GLU A 95 -21.51 -5.21 9.13
C GLU A 95 -22.44 -4.00 9.38
N CYS A 96 -21.89 -2.90 9.91
CA CYS A 96 -22.62 -1.68 10.20
C CYS A 96 -22.76 -0.73 9.02
N PHE A 97 -22.15 -1.03 7.87
CA PHE A 97 -22.16 -0.15 6.72
C PHE A 97 -23.40 -0.35 5.85
N ASP A 98 -24.08 0.74 5.62
CA ASP A 98 -25.13 0.83 4.60
C ASP A 98 -24.49 0.69 3.20
N ASP A 99 -24.97 -0.26 2.41
CA ASP A 99 -24.49 -0.51 1.04
C ASP A 99 -24.54 0.74 0.13
N ARG A 100 -25.26 1.78 0.53
CA ARG A 100 -25.33 3.06 -0.19
C ARG A 100 -23.99 3.76 -0.35
N TYR A 101 -23.05 3.53 0.56
CA TYR A 101 -21.71 4.15 0.53
C TYR A 101 -20.69 3.36 -0.29
N PHE A 102 -21.02 2.13 -0.72
CA PHE A 102 -20.04 1.28 -1.38
C PHE A 102 -20.33 1.15 -2.88
N TYR A 103 -19.27 1.38 -3.66
CA TYR A 103 -19.23 0.89 -5.03
C TYR A 103 -18.63 -0.50 -5.05
N TYR A 104 -19.37 -1.46 -5.58
CA TYR A 104 -18.73 -2.67 -6.08
C TYR A 104 -17.92 -2.29 -7.32
N GLN A 105 -16.62 -2.44 -7.29
CA GLN A 105 -15.89 -2.49 -8.55
C GLN A 105 -16.47 -3.66 -9.35
N SER A 106 -16.94 -3.37 -10.55
CA SER A 106 -17.41 -4.40 -11.47
C SER A 106 -16.36 -5.49 -11.61
N GLU A 107 -16.80 -6.72 -11.85
CA GLU A 107 -16.01 -7.94 -12.03
C GLU A 107 -14.90 -7.87 -13.12
N GLN A 108 -14.55 -6.70 -13.59
CA GLN A 108 -13.57 -6.46 -14.63
C GLN A 108 -12.18 -6.21 -14.04
N GLY A 109 -11.41 -7.24 -13.97
CA GLY A 109 -9.97 -7.18 -13.85
C GLY A 109 -9.44 -7.77 -12.55
N GLU A 110 -8.72 -8.85 -12.73
CA GLU A 110 -7.80 -9.35 -11.73
C GLU A 110 -6.78 -8.24 -11.37
N GLY A 111 -6.74 -7.80 -10.12
CA GLY A 111 -5.46 -7.66 -9.52
C GLY A 111 -4.80 -6.30 -9.35
N TRP A 112 -5.42 -5.15 -9.58
CA TRP A 112 -4.69 -3.88 -9.36
C TRP A 112 -4.64 -3.44 -7.87
N ALA A 113 -5.64 -3.80 -7.06
CA ALA A 113 -5.68 -3.49 -5.63
C ALA A 113 -4.98 -4.53 -4.73
N GLU A 114 -4.30 -5.51 -5.30
CA GLU A 114 -3.82 -6.68 -4.55
C GLU A 114 -2.58 -6.41 -3.71
N TYR A 115 -1.74 -5.46 -4.09
CA TYR A 115 -0.42 -5.25 -3.52
C TYR A 115 -0.14 -3.83 -3.04
N GLY A 116 -1.00 -2.89 -3.39
CA GLY A 116 -0.95 -1.49 -2.96
C GLY A 116 -1.63 -1.26 -1.63
N MET A 117 -2.18 -0.06 -1.44
CA MET A 117 -3.00 0.38 -0.31
C MET A 117 -2.27 0.38 1.04
N VAL A 118 -2.18 -0.78 1.71
CA VAL A 118 -1.58 -0.89 3.05
C VAL A 118 -0.85 -2.21 3.22
N GLN A 119 0.34 -2.16 3.82
CA GLN A 119 1.15 -3.33 4.15
C GLN A 119 1.82 -3.15 5.50
N PHE A 120 1.81 -4.22 6.30
CA PHE A 120 2.51 -4.33 7.56
C PHE A 120 3.76 -5.19 7.38
N PHE A 121 4.91 -4.77 7.90
CA PHE A 121 6.14 -5.56 7.83
C PHE A 121 6.92 -5.53 9.11
N LYS A 122 7.70 -6.58 9.34
CA LYS A 122 8.85 -6.48 10.23
C LYS A 122 9.82 -5.46 9.64
N ARG A 123 10.19 -4.42 10.40
CA ARG A 123 11.08 -3.36 9.91
C ARG A 123 12.38 -3.90 9.31
N GLN A 124 12.98 -4.89 9.97
CA GLN A 124 14.22 -5.48 9.48
C GLN A 124 14.04 -6.20 8.14
N VAL A 125 12.91 -6.89 7.94
CA VAL A 125 12.57 -7.51 6.65
C VAL A 125 12.45 -6.50 5.53
N TYR A 126 11.88 -5.32 5.81
CA TYR A 126 11.78 -4.25 4.83
C TYR A 126 13.17 -3.74 4.41
N ILE A 127 14.08 -3.59 5.38
CA ILE A 127 15.47 -3.17 5.14
C ILE A 127 16.24 -4.26 4.39
N ASP A 128 16.22 -5.50 4.86
CA ASP A 128 16.93 -6.63 4.26
C ASP A 128 16.33 -7.02 2.89
N GLY A 129 15.06 -6.71 2.68
CA GLY A 129 14.35 -6.85 1.41
C GLY A 129 14.60 -5.69 0.43
N TYR A 130 15.62 -4.86 0.68
CA TYR A 130 16.13 -3.78 -0.17
C TYR A 130 15.26 -2.53 -0.24
N LEU A 131 14.40 -2.27 0.76
CA LEU A 131 13.59 -1.05 0.84
C LEU A 131 12.63 -0.90 -0.35
N GLU A 132 12.14 0.31 -0.65
CA GLU A 132 11.45 0.60 -1.91
C GLU A 132 12.45 0.86 -3.03
N ASN A 133 12.10 0.47 -4.23
CA ASN A 133 12.94 0.76 -5.40
C ASN A 133 12.76 2.22 -5.84
N GLU A 134 13.73 3.07 -5.54
CA GLU A 134 13.71 4.50 -5.89
C GLU A 134 13.82 4.77 -7.41
N GLY A 135 13.97 3.74 -8.20
CA GLY A 135 13.84 3.83 -9.65
C GLY A 135 12.42 4.10 -10.12
N PHE A 136 11.40 3.78 -9.31
CA PHE A 136 10.00 4.10 -9.59
C PHE A 136 9.65 5.50 -9.10
N ILE A 137 9.09 6.31 -9.98
CA ILE A 137 8.80 7.73 -9.75
C ILE A 137 7.32 7.99 -10.04
N ALA A 138 6.63 8.74 -9.19
CA ALA A 138 5.20 9.02 -9.27
C ALA A 138 4.37 7.71 -9.22
N TYR A 139 3.19 7.67 -9.86
CA TYR A 139 2.41 6.43 -9.96
C TYR A 139 3.14 5.39 -10.82
N ALA A 140 3.33 4.22 -10.28
CA ALA A 140 4.16 3.16 -10.87
C ALA A 140 3.73 1.77 -10.37
N PRO A 141 4.22 0.68 -10.95
CA PRO A 141 4.01 -0.68 -10.43
C PRO A 141 4.97 -1.05 -9.28
N GLU A 142 5.33 -0.11 -8.42
CA GLU A 142 6.27 -0.30 -7.30
C GLU A 142 5.76 -1.30 -6.27
N ASP A 143 4.46 -1.35 -6.04
CA ASP A 143 3.81 -2.28 -5.13
C ASP A 143 3.81 -3.73 -5.66
N VAL A 144 3.57 -3.89 -6.95
CA VAL A 144 3.65 -5.19 -7.65
C VAL A 144 5.10 -5.69 -7.65
N GLU A 145 6.05 -4.80 -7.95
CA GLU A 145 7.49 -5.11 -7.91
C GLU A 145 7.91 -5.56 -6.51
N ARG A 146 7.55 -4.79 -5.49
CA ARG A 146 7.87 -5.08 -4.09
C ARG A 146 7.35 -6.44 -3.66
N HIS A 147 6.09 -6.75 -3.97
CA HIS A 147 5.50 -8.06 -3.68
C HIS A 147 6.25 -9.19 -4.41
N HIS A 148 6.51 -9.04 -5.70
CA HIS A 148 7.23 -10.02 -6.51
C HIS A 148 8.64 -10.27 -5.96
N ARG A 149 9.36 -9.21 -5.63
CA ARG A 149 10.71 -9.27 -5.07
C ARG A 149 10.74 -10.02 -3.75
N TRP A 150 9.89 -9.66 -2.79
CA TRP A 150 9.85 -10.33 -1.50
C TRP A 150 9.48 -11.81 -1.62
N LYS A 151 8.53 -12.13 -2.47
CA LYS A 151 8.19 -13.53 -2.79
C LYS A 151 9.39 -14.28 -3.39
N THR A 152 10.11 -13.67 -4.31
CA THR A 152 11.31 -14.26 -4.94
C THR A 152 12.46 -14.41 -3.94
N LEU A 153 12.62 -13.48 -3.02
CA LEU A 153 13.60 -13.56 -1.94
C LEU A 153 13.27 -14.66 -0.92
N GLY A 154 12.00 -15.07 -0.82
CA GLY A 154 11.55 -16.15 0.03
C GLY A 154 10.93 -15.71 1.35
N TYR A 155 10.53 -14.43 1.47
CA TYR A 155 9.80 -13.94 2.63
C TYR A 155 8.39 -14.53 2.70
N LYS A 156 7.92 -14.76 3.93
CA LYS A 156 6.56 -15.26 4.19
C LYS A 156 5.56 -14.11 4.17
N ILE A 157 4.73 -14.08 3.14
CA ILE A 157 3.70 -13.08 2.96
C ILE A 157 2.34 -13.67 3.32
N GLY A 158 1.58 -12.98 4.17
CA GLY A 158 0.23 -13.36 4.59
C GLY A 158 -0.81 -12.31 4.27
N ARG A 159 -2.09 -12.68 4.49
CA ARG A 159 -3.23 -11.77 4.36
C ARG A 159 -4.20 -11.98 5.50
N VAL A 160 -4.85 -10.89 5.91
CA VAL A 160 -6.00 -10.92 6.83
C VAL A 160 -7.26 -11.08 5.99
N ASP A 161 -8.23 -11.84 6.50
CA ASP A 161 -9.52 -12.07 5.84
C ASP A 161 -10.53 -10.97 6.19
N GLU A 162 -10.21 -9.73 5.83
CA GLU A 162 -11.00 -8.51 6.08
C GLU A 162 -11.06 -7.62 4.83
N HIS A 163 -11.89 -6.59 4.87
CA HIS A 163 -11.94 -5.57 3.82
C HIS A 163 -11.07 -4.37 4.16
N ALA A 164 -10.51 -3.73 3.14
CA ALA A 164 -9.99 -2.37 3.21
C ALA A 164 -11.01 -1.43 2.54
N TYR A 165 -11.31 -0.30 3.19
CA TYR A 165 -12.25 0.70 2.71
C TYR A 165 -11.48 1.88 2.16
N HIS A 166 -11.58 2.12 0.86
CA HIS A 166 -10.85 3.17 0.15
C HIS A 166 -11.79 4.35 -0.13
N LEU A 167 -11.47 5.50 0.44
CA LEU A 167 -12.21 6.75 0.21
C LEU A 167 -11.95 7.22 -1.23
N GLU A 168 -13.01 7.50 -1.98
CA GLU A 168 -12.88 8.05 -3.33
C GLU A 168 -12.38 9.50 -3.27
N HIS A 169 -11.36 9.79 -4.07
CA HIS A 169 -10.78 11.11 -4.20
C HIS A 169 -10.38 11.43 -5.65
N GLN A 170 -10.17 12.69 -5.97
CA GLN A 170 -9.66 13.10 -7.27
C GLN A 170 -8.23 12.59 -7.49
N ARG A 171 -7.96 12.16 -8.72
CA ARG A 171 -6.62 11.71 -9.13
C ARG A 171 -5.88 12.86 -9.79
N THR A 172 -4.69 13.18 -9.29
CA THR A 172 -3.78 14.16 -9.90
C THR A 172 -2.92 13.51 -10.98
N GLN A 173 -2.20 14.32 -11.75
CA GLN A 173 -1.30 13.80 -12.79
C GLN A 173 -0.25 12.82 -12.24
N ASN A 174 0.28 13.07 -11.05
CA ASN A 174 1.30 12.22 -10.43
C ASN A 174 0.74 10.89 -9.84
N SER A 175 -0.57 10.81 -9.63
CA SER A 175 -1.25 9.63 -9.08
C SER A 175 -2.04 8.84 -10.13
N TRP A 176 -1.71 8.99 -11.43
CA TRP A 176 -2.45 8.35 -12.52
C TRP A 176 -1.54 7.84 -13.66
N TYR A 177 -2.09 6.98 -14.50
CA TYR A 177 -1.41 6.36 -15.66
C TYR A 177 -0.84 7.33 -16.68
N HIS A 178 -1.27 8.58 -16.70
CA HIS A 178 -0.81 9.61 -17.63
C HIS A 178 0.40 10.42 -17.11
N ASN A 179 1.02 9.99 -16.01
CA ASN A 179 2.23 10.66 -15.54
C ASN A 179 3.40 10.43 -16.51
N PRO A 180 4.33 11.40 -16.62
CA PRO A 180 5.43 11.35 -17.62
C PRO A 180 6.43 10.22 -17.37
N HIS A 181 6.44 9.60 -16.19
CA HIS A 181 7.37 8.53 -15.81
C HIS A 181 6.83 7.12 -16.10
N MET A 182 5.53 6.98 -16.46
CA MET A 182 4.86 5.68 -16.57
C MET A 182 5.55 4.73 -17.54
N GLN A 183 5.97 5.22 -18.70
CA GLN A 183 6.66 4.36 -19.69
C GLN A 183 7.97 3.79 -19.12
N ARG A 184 8.77 4.63 -18.46
CA ARG A 184 10.02 4.21 -17.82
C ARG A 184 9.77 3.26 -16.66
N ASN A 185 8.77 3.55 -15.83
CA ASN A 185 8.37 2.70 -14.71
C ASN A 185 7.95 1.30 -15.18
N ASN A 186 7.14 1.22 -16.22
CA ASN A 186 6.73 -0.04 -16.80
C ASN A 186 7.92 -0.81 -17.39
N GLN A 187 8.81 -0.13 -18.09
CA GLN A 187 10.03 -0.77 -18.62
C GLN A 187 10.88 -1.33 -17.48
N LEU A 188 11.11 -0.58 -16.42
CA LEU A 188 11.85 -1.05 -15.25
C LEU A 188 11.21 -2.29 -14.64
N TRP A 189 9.88 -2.31 -14.50
CA TRP A 189 9.16 -3.48 -14.02
C TRP A 189 9.36 -4.70 -14.92
N GLU A 190 9.22 -4.55 -16.23
CA GLU A 190 9.45 -5.62 -17.20
C GLU A 190 10.87 -6.21 -17.11
N GLU A 191 11.88 -5.37 -16.84
CA GLU A 191 13.27 -5.80 -16.65
C GLU A 191 13.44 -6.57 -15.32
N LEU A 192 12.80 -6.12 -14.23
CA LEU A 192 12.96 -6.72 -12.91
C LEU A 192 12.20 -8.03 -12.73
N LYS A 193 10.98 -8.13 -13.26
CA LYS A 193 10.11 -9.29 -13.06
C LYS A 193 10.65 -10.62 -13.60
N VAL A 194 11.60 -10.56 -14.52
CA VAL A 194 12.21 -11.74 -15.15
C VAL A 194 13.51 -12.18 -14.50
N LEU A 195 14.02 -11.42 -13.52
CA LEU A 195 15.27 -11.71 -12.84
C LEU A 195 15.13 -12.91 -11.89
N THR A 196 16.13 -13.74 -11.84
CA THR A 196 16.26 -14.78 -10.82
C THR A 196 16.54 -14.15 -9.45
N LYS A 197 16.38 -14.92 -8.37
CA LYS A 197 16.71 -14.46 -7.01
C LYS A 197 18.10 -13.86 -6.91
N GLU A 198 19.10 -14.55 -7.45
CA GLU A 198 20.50 -14.08 -7.42
C GLU A 198 20.68 -12.78 -8.21
N GLN A 199 20.05 -12.67 -9.38
CA GLN A 199 20.11 -11.46 -10.19
C GLN A 199 19.40 -10.28 -9.52
N LEU A 200 18.27 -10.51 -8.84
CA LEU A 200 17.59 -9.48 -8.05
C LEU A 200 18.48 -8.99 -6.89
N ILE A 201 19.10 -9.90 -6.15
CA ILE A 201 20.06 -9.56 -5.09
C ILE A 201 21.16 -8.65 -5.64
N ASN A 202 21.84 -9.07 -6.71
CA ASN A 202 22.91 -8.30 -7.32
C ASN A 202 22.43 -6.92 -7.81
N TYR A 203 21.23 -6.85 -8.40
CA TYR A 203 20.63 -5.58 -8.82
C TYR A 203 20.46 -4.64 -7.63
N TYR A 204 19.80 -5.10 -6.54
CA TYR A 204 19.49 -4.26 -5.39
C TYR A 204 20.74 -3.88 -4.57
N GLU A 205 21.68 -4.79 -4.40
CA GLU A 205 22.96 -4.49 -3.76
C GLU A 205 23.79 -3.48 -4.55
N SER A 206 23.59 -3.37 -5.85
CA SER A 206 24.26 -2.35 -6.67
C SER A 206 23.65 -0.95 -6.52
N GLN A 207 22.41 -0.82 -6.05
CA GLN A 207 21.68 0.43 -6.00
C GLN A 207 22.30 1.43 -5.01
N GLN A 208 22.46 2.67 -5.47
CA GLN A 208 23.10 3.74 -4.67
C GLN A 208 22.26 4.09 -3.44
N TYR A 209 20.93 4.22 -3.59
CA TYR A 209 20.04 4.58 -2.49
C TYR A 209 20.08 3.55 -1.33
N TYR A 210 20.26 2.27 -1.64
CA TYR A 210 20.38 1.21 -0.66
C TYR A 210 21.71 1.29 0.06
N LYS A 211 22.83 1.39 -0.68
CA LYS A 211 24.18 1.50 -0.13
C LYS A 211 24.34 2.69 0.81
N GLU A 212 23.69 3.80 0.52
CA GLU A 212 23.78 5.02 1.33
C GLU A 212 23.04 4.89 2.66
N ARG A 213 21.95 4.11 2.71
CA ARG A 213 21.15 3.95 3.93
C ARG A 213 21.58 2.83 4.85
N ILE A 214 22.24 1.80 4.34
CA ILE A 214 22.67 0.65 5.15
C ILE A 214 24.11 0.76 5.68
N LYS A 215 24.78 1.87 5.38
CA LYS A 215 26.10 2.18 5.96
C LYS A 215 25.92 2.72 7.37
#